data_8f283581f61c2786c3ea5f8c4cfc1b2a
#
_entry.id   8f283581f61c2786c3ea5f8c4cfc1b2a
#
_cell.length_a   1.000
_cell.length_b   1.000
_cell.length_c   1.000
_cell.angle_alpha   90.00
_cell.angle_beta   90.00
_cell.angle_gamma   90.00
#
_symmetry.space_group_name_H-M   'P 1'
#
loop_
_entity.id
_entity.type
_entity.pdbx_description
1 polymer ?
#
loop_
_entity_poly.entity_id
_entity_poly.type
_entity_poly.pdbx_seq_one_letter_code
_entity_poly.pdbx_strand_id
1 'polypeptide(L)' 'MGLNRPTQELKRELKDAALSLEQAASEVLEITKSCGDADVVAALKLIAKLYEEADRLAALADEVKDGRIVRVKAE' A
#
# COMPACT_ATOMS: atom_id res chain seq x y z
N MET A 1 3.84 -20.66 -16.33
CA MET A 1 3.17 -21.32 -15.20
C MET A 1 2.56 -20.29 -14.27
N GLY A 2 1.38 -20.57 -13.75
CA GLY A 2 0.74 -19.69 -12.80
C GLY A 2 1.39 -19.74 -11.42
N LEU A 3 1.12 -18.73 -10.62
CA LEU A 3 1.53 -18.70 -9.25
C LEU A 3 0.71 -19.72 -8.45
N ASN A 4 1.26 -20.29 -7.39
CA ASN A 4 0.49 -21.15 -6.52
C ASN A 4 -0.55 -20.30 -5.77
N ARG A 5 -1.55 -20.96 -5.19
CA ARG A 5 -2.66 -20.26 -4.54
C ARG A 5 -2.24 -19.37 -3.37
N PRO A 6 -1.38 -19.82 -2.44
CA PRO A 6 -0.91 -18.92 -1.37
C PRO A 6 -0.17 -17.70 -1.88
N THR A 7 0.58 -17.84 -2.98
CA THR A 7 1.30 -16.72 -3.58
C THR A 7 0.33 -15.74 -4.26
N GLN A 8 -0.71 -16.25 -4.92
CA GLN A 8 -1.75 -15.40 -5.49
C GLN A 8 -2.48 -14.61 -4.40
N GLU A 9 -2.76 -15.25 -3.28
CA GLU A 9 -3.40 -14.58 -2.14
C GLU A 9 -2.49 -13.50 -1.56
N LEU A 10 -1.19 -13.77 -1.46
CA LEU A 10 -0.22 -12.79 -0.99
C LEU A 10 -0.20 -11.57 -1.92
N LYS A 11 -0.16 -11.80 -3.22
CA LYS A 11 -0.19 -10.72 -4.21
C LYS A 11 -1.42 -9.85 -4.04
N ARG A 12 -2.59 -10.48 -3.87
CA ARG A 12 -3.85 -9.76 -3.67
C ARG A 12 -3.83 -8.95 -2.39
N GLU A 13 -3.37 -9.56 -1.29
CA GLU A 13 -3.27 -8.87 -0.01
C GLU A 13 -2.37 -7.64 -0.09
N LEU A 14 -1.25 -7.74 -0.79
CA LEU A 14 -0.33 -6.61 -0.96
C LEU A 14 -0.97 -5.49 -1.77
N LYS A 15 -1.68 -5.83 -2.85
CA LYS A 15 -2.39 -4.84 -3.66
C LYS A 15 -3.51 -4.17 -2.88
N ASP A 16 -4.27 -4.94 -2.12
CA ASP A 16 -5.36 -4.40 -1.30
C ASP A 16 -4.81 -3.47 -0.22
N ALA A 17 -3.69 -3.83 0.40
CA ALA A 17 -3.04 -2.99 1.40
C ALA A 17 -2.56 -1.67 0.77
N ALA A 18 -1.98 -1.73 -0.43
CA ALA A 18 -1.55 -0.53 -1.14
C ALA A 18 -2.72 0.40 -1.43
N LEU A 19 -3.85 -0.15 -1.89
CA LEU A 19 -5.05 0.63 -2.16
C LEU A 19 -5.61 1.24 -0.87
N SER A 20 -5.60 0.50 0.23
CA SER A 20 -6.05 1.01 1.53
C SER A 20 -5.23 2.21 1.97
N LEU A 21 -3.91 2.15 1.77
CA LEU A 21 -3.02 3.25 2.11
C LEU A 21 -3.27 4.47 1.22
N GLU A 22 -3.51 4.27 -0.07
CA GLU A 22 -3.86 5.36 -0.98
C GLU A 22 -5.18 6.01 -0.59
N GLN A 23 -6.18 5.21 -0.21
CA GLN A 23 -7.45 5.72 0.26
C GLN A 23 -7.29 6.51 1.55
N ALA A 24 -6.47 6.01 2.49
CA ALA A 24 -6.20 6.72 3.73
C ALA A 24 -5.53 8.06 3.45
N ALA A 25 -4.58 8.11 2.52
CA ALA A 25 -3.92 9.35 2.12
C ALA A 25 -4.92 10.35 1.55
N SER A 26 -5.84 9.87 0.73
CA SER A 26 -6.90 10.70 0.14
C SER A 26 -7.82 11.27 1.22
N GLU A 27 -8.21 10.46 2.20
CA GLU A 27 -9.06 10.91 3.31
C GLU A 27 -8.35 11.95 4.17
N VAL A 28 -7.05 11.76 4.44
CA VAL A 28 -6.26 12.75 5.18
C VAL A 28 -6.23 14.06 4.41
N LEU A 29 -6.06 14.00 3.09
CA LEU A 29 -6.07 15.20 2.25
C LEU A 29 -7.40 15.96 2.36
N GLU A 30 -8.52 15.23 2.35
CA GLU A 30 -9.84 15.85 2.52
C GLU A 30 -9.96 16.54 3.88
N ILE A 31 -9.48 15.90 4.94
CA ILE A 31 -9.53 16.48 6.28
C ILE A 31 -8.70 17.76 6.34
N THR A 32 -7.55 17.80 5.65
CA THR A 32 -6.65 18.97 5.70
C THR A 32 -7.23 20.22 5.08
N LYS A 33 -8.25 20.10 4.23
CA LYS A 33 -8.87 21.26 3.58
C LYS A 33 -9.51 22.21 4.59
N SER A 34 -9.84 21.72 5.79
CA SER A 34 -10.43 22.53 6.84
C SER A 34 -9.47 22.83 7.99
N CYS A 35 -8.19 22.50 7.85
CA CYS A 35 -7.19 22.66 8.90
C CYS A 35 -6.39 23.95 8.72
N GLY A 36 -5.73 24.39 9.81
CA GLY A 36 -4.78 25.52 9.75
C GLY A 36 -3.47 25.12 9.09
N ASP A 37 -2.64 26.12 8.75
CA ASP A 37 -1.41 25.90 7.98
C ASP A 37 -0.43 24.91 8.62
N ALA A 38 -0.26 24.97 9.93
CA ALA A 38 0.66 24.07 10.64
C ALA A 38 0.18 22.61 10.53
N ASP A 39 -1.13 22.41 10.65
CA ASP A 39 -1.73 21.07 10.53
C ASP A 39 -1.65 20.55 9.11
N VAL A 40 -1.78 21.44 8.12
CA VAL A 40 -1.64 21.09 6.72
C VAL A 40 -0.23 20.54 6.43
N VAL A 41 0.81 21.21 6.96
CA VAL A 41 2.19 20.75 6.76
C VAL A 41 2.39 19.36 7.35
N ALA A 42 1.91 19.14 8.58
CA ALA A 42 2.02 17.83 9.23
C ALA A 42 1.27 16.76 8.45
N ALA A 43 0.08 17.10 7.95
CA ALA A 43 -0.74 16.17 7.17
C ALA A 43 -0.09 15.85 5.82
N LEU A 44 0.52 16.82 5.15
CA LEU A 44 1.22 16.56 3.90
C LEU A 44 2.39 15.59 4.07
N LYS A 45 3.10 15.69 5.20
CA LYS A 45 4.15 14.74 5.52
C LYS A 45 3.59 13.33 5.71
N LEU A 46 2.46 13.22 6.38
CA LEU A 46 1.80 11.93 6.58
C LEU A 46 1.31 11.35 5.24
N ILE A 47 0.71 12.18 4.40
CA ILE A 47 0.25 11.76 3.07
C ILE A 47 1.42 11.22 2.25
N ALA A 48 2.55 11.94 2.23
CA ALA A 48 3.73 11.49 1.51
C ALA A 48 4.22 10.12 2.01
N LYS A 49 4.20 9.93 3.34
CA LYS A 49 4.60 8.66 3.93
C LYS A 49 3.64 7.53 3.54
N LEU A 50 2.33 7.80 3.52
CA LEU A 50 1.34 6.81 3.11
C LEU A 50 1.52 6.38 1.66
N TYR A 51 1.76 7.34 0.76
CA TYR A 51 2.02 7.01 -0.64
C TYR A 51 3.33 6.23 -0.80
N GLU A 52 4.36 6.59 -0.05
CA GLU A 52 5.62 5.86 -0.07
C GLU A 52 5.42 4.40 0.35
N GLU A 53 4.65 4.15 1.40
CA GLU A 53 4.34 2.80 1.84
C GLU A 53 3.47 2.05 0.83
N ALA A 54 2.51 2.75 0.21
CA ALA A 54 1.68 2.15 -0.84
C ALA A 54 2.54 1.71 -2.03
N ASP A 55 3.48 2.56 -2.45
CA ASP A 55 4.39 2.24 -3.55
C ASP A 55 5.26 1.03 -3.21
N ARG A 56 5.72 0.95 -1.97
CA ARG A 56 6.52 -0.18 -1.50
C ARG A 56 5.72 -1.48 -1.57
N LEU A 57 4.47 -1.45 -1.12
CA LEU A 57 3.60 -2.63 -1.18
C LEU A 57 3.29 -3.02 -2.62
N ALA A 58 3.06 -2.05 -3.48
CA ALA A 58 2.83 -2.31 -4.90
C ALA A 58 4.05 -2.96 -5.54
N ALA A 59 5.26 -2.49 -5.19
CA ALA A 59 6.50 -3.08 -5.68
C ALA A 59 6.65 -4.52 -5.21
N LEU A 60 6.30 -4.80 -3.95
CA LEU A 60 6.32 -6.17 -3.43
C LEU A 60 5.32 -7.07 -4.16
N ALA A 61 4.14 -6.54 -4.48
CA ALA A 61 3.15 -7.29 -5.25
C ALA A 61 3.69 -7.65 -6.64
N ASP A 62 4.44 -6.73 -7.27
CA ASP A 62 5.06 -7.02 -8.56
C ASP A 62 6.15 -8.08 -8.44
N GLU A 63 6.91 -8.08 -7.36
CA GLU A 63 7.91 -9.13 -7.12
C GLU A 63 7.25 -10.50 -6.92
N VAL A 64 6.10 -10.54 -6.27
CA VAL A 64 5.32 -11.76 -6.14
C VAL A 64 4.82 -12.23 -7.51
N LYS A 65 4.32 -11.30 -8.30
CA LYS A 65 3.84 -11.60 -9.66
C LYS A 65 4.96 -12.17 -10.53
N ASP A 66 6.18 -11.65 -10.39
CA ASP A 66 7.34 -12.09 -11.16
C ASP A 66 7.96 -13.38 -10.63
N GLY A 67 7.43 -13.92 -9.53
CA GLY A 67 7.93 -15.16 -8.95
C GLY A 67 9.15 -15.00 -8.05
N ARG A 68 9.54 -13.77 -7.74
CA ARG A 68 10.69 -13.51 -6.86
C ARG A 68 10.37 -13.76 -5.40
N ILE A 69 9.09 -13.59 -5.05
CA ILE A 69 8.60 -13.85 -3.71
C ILE A 69 7.49 -14.90 -3.83
N VAL A 70 7.62 -15.97 -3.09
CA VAL A 70 6.64 -17.07 -3.10
C VAL A 70 6.26 -17.37 -1.66
N ARG A 71 4.96 -17.42 -1.39
CA ARG A 71 4.45 -17.86 -0.10
C ARG A 71 4.29 -19.38 -0.12
N VAL A 72 4.92 -20.04 0.81
CA VAL A 72 4.81 -21.48 0.99
C VAL A 72 3.75 -21.74 2.05
N LYS A 73 2.90 -22.75 1.83
CA LYS A 73 1.87 -23.12 2.78
C LYS A 73 2.52 -23.58 4.08
N ALA A 74 2.14 -22.96 5.18
CA ALA A 74 2.61 -23.35 6.51
C ALA A 74 2.02 -24.71 6.88
N GLU A 75 2.83 -25.54 7.49
CA GLU A 75 2.39 -26.84 7.99
C GLU A 75 2.09 -26.77 9.48
#